data_80c3d4b7b86def7d8807dea00e10db43
#
_entry.id   80c3d4b7b86def7d8807dea00e10db43
#
_cell.length_a   1.000
_cell.length_b   1.000
_cell.length_c   1.000
_cell.angle_alpha   90.00
_cell.angle_beta   90.00
_cell.angle_gamma   90.00
#
_symmetry.space_group_name_H-M   'P 1'
#
loop_
_entity.id
_entity.type
_entity.pdbx_description
1 polymer ?
#
loop_
_entity_poly.entity_id
_entity_poly.type
_entity_poly.pdbx_seq_one_letter_code
_entity_poly.pdbx_strand_id
1 'polypeptide(L)'
;VPLLKDSHTEVRRNTIVVLGDGHFPQTVPYLIDALTEKDERKSSPAEKAAAAIALGRIARHEKKTLVQAVPALLDTLASNNNVDPVLRCAVCSSLSFCATADQLVQCVSDTRQPVRLGAVVALARMHSPQLEAFLSDMDTQVVTEAARGLYENRDKESIRCLAGLGSSRNVPNIAQRYAVAASFRIGGLPEAEKVLAVAADQAVSEESRVEAMDALMAWKNPSDIDRL
;
A
#
# COMPACT_ATOMS: atom_id res chain seq x y z
N VAL A 1 -22.39 -23.41 0.08
CA VAL A 1 -23.17 -22.85 1.21
C VAL A 1 -24.42 -22.22 0.62
N PRO A 2 -25.65 -22.77 0.89
CA PRO A 2 -26.89 -22.29 0.26
C PRO A 2 -27.16 -20.79 0.47
N LEU A 3 -26.89 -20.26 1.67
CA LEU A 3 -27.12 -18.86 2.03
C LEU A 3 -26.27 -17.85 1.25
N LEU A 4 -25.17 -18.26 0.64
CA LEU A 4 -24.41 -17.39 -0.28
C LEU A 4 -25.16 -17.12 -1.59
N LYS A 5 -26.21 -17.90 -1.88
CA LYS A 5 -27.08 -17.75 -3.07
C LYS A 5 -28.45 -17.16 -2.72
N ASP A 6 -28.63 -16.66 -1.50
CA ASP A 6 -29.90 -16.03 -1.09
C ASP A 6 -30.24 -14.82 -1.96
N SER A 7 -31.52 -14.57 -2.16
CA SER A 7 -31.99 -13.41 -2.94
C SER A 7 -31.66 -12.07 -2.26
N HIS A 8 -31.60 -12.05 -0.93
CA HIS A 8 -31.36 -10.85 -0.12
C HIS A 8 -29.86 -10.61 0.06
N THR A 9 -29.39 -9.46 -0.36
CA THR A 9 -27.97 -9.03 -0.24
C THR A 9 -27.45 -9.11 1.20
N GLU A 10 -28.26 -8.71 2.18
CA GLU A 10 -27.84 -8.72 3.60
C GLU A 10 -27.64 -10.15 4.13
N VAL A 11 -28.47 -11.12 3.68
CA VAL A 11 -28.29 -12.53 4.06
C VAL A 11 -26.95 -13.05 3.49
N ARG A 12 -26.66 -12.77 2.23
CA ARG A 12 -25.41 -13.16 1.60
C ARG A 12 -24.21 -12.51 2.29
N ARG A 13 -24.25 -11.19 2.53
CA ARG A 13 -23.18 -10.45 3.20
C ARG A 13 -22.92 -11.00 4.61
N ASN A 14 -23.94 -11.19 5.41
CA ASN A 14 -23.80 -11.73 6.77
C ASN A 14 -23.27 -13.16 6.75
N THR A 15 -23.69 -13.97 5.78
CA THR A 15 -23.11 -15.32 5.57
C THR A 15 -21.61 -15.24 5.30
N ILE A 16 -21.16 -14.34 4.41
CA ILE A 16 -19.74 -14.11 4.13
C ILE A 16 -18.98 -13.72 5.40
N VAL A 17 -19.53 -12.82 6.21
CA VAL A 17 -18.92 -12.40 7.49
C VAL A 17 -18.75 -13.58 8.43
N VAL A 18 -19.79 -14.37 8.63
CA VAL A 18 -19.76 -15.57 9.51
C VAL A 18 -18.73 -16.60 9.02
N LEU A 19 -18.63 -16.81 7.71
CA LEU A 19 -17.64 -17.71 7.14
C LEU A 19 -16.19 -17.21 7.36
N GLY A 20 -16.00 -15.90 7.28
CA GLY A 20 -14.70 -15.28 7.57
C GLY A 20 -14.35 -15.36 9.06
N ASP A 21 -15.31 -15.12 9.95
CA ASP A 21 -15.12 -15.20 11.41
C ASP A 21 -14.86 -16.63 11.88
N GLY A 22 -15.46 -17.62 11.22
CA GLY A 22 -15.23 -19.02 11.51
C GLY A 22 -13.93 -19.58 10.92
N HIS A 23 -13.20 -18.79 10.13
CA HIS A 23 -11.91 -19.15 9.51
C HIS A 23 -11.95 -20.47 8.74
N PHE A 24 -12.99 -20.69 7.94
CA PHE A 24 -13.19 -21.96 7.20
C PHE A 24 -12.44 -21.97 5.85
N PRO A 25 -11.27 -22.65 5.70
CA PRO A 25 -10.50 -22.63 4.46
C PRO A 25 -11.25 -23.20 3.24
N GLN A 26 -12.15 -24.14 3.47
CA GLN A 26 -12.98 -24.74 2.42
C GLN A 26 -13.95 -23.76 1.78
N THR A 27 -14.15 -22.57 2.36
CA THR A 27 -15.03 -21.53 1.82
C THR A 27 -14.32 -20.58 0.86
N VAL A 28 -12.99 -20.60 0.80
CA VAL A 28 -12.17 -19.73 -0.05
C VAL A 28 -12.65 -19.65 -1.50
N PRO A 29 -12.99 -20.76 -2.21
CA PRO A 29 -13.49 -20.65 -3.58
C PRO A 29 -14.76 -19.83 -3.70
N TYR A 30 -15.70 -19.97 -2.76
CA TYR A 30 -16.96 -19.21 -2.75
C TYR A 30 -16.75 -17.71 -2.46
N LEU A 31 -15.74 -17.37 -1.63
CA LEU A 31 -15.38 -16.00 -1.35
C LEU A 31 -14.72 -15.34 -2.58
N ILE A 32 -13.92 -16.08 -3.33
CA ILE A 32 -13.35 -15.64 -4.61
C ILE A 32 -14.47 -15.40 -5.63
N ASP A 33 -15.45 -16.31 -5.72
CA ASP A 33 -16.59 -16.15 -6.63
C ASP A 33 -17.40 -14.87 -6.30
N ALA A 34 -17.54 -14.53 -5.01
CA ALA A 34 -18.20 -13.30 -4.59
C ALA A 34 -17.44 -12.01 -5.01
N LEU A 35 -16.12 -12.07 -5.21
CA LEU A 35 -15.32 -10.97 -5.75
C LEU A 35 -15.44 -10.85 -7.27
N THR A 36 -15.48 -11.99 -7.99
CA THR A 36 -15.34 -12.07 -9.45
C THR A 36 -16.65 -12.02 -10.22
N GLU A 37 -17.80 -11.98 -9.52
CA GLU A 37 -19.14 -11.93 -10.16
C GLU A 37 -19.37 -13.06 -11.19
N LYS A 38 -18.84 -14.23 -10.96
CA LYS A 38 -19.04 -15.39 -11.85
C LYS A 38 -20.49 -15.87 -11.91
N ASP A 39 -21.29 -15.54 -10.91
CA ASP A 39 -22.74 -15.76 -10.90
C ASP A 39 -23.46 -14.59 -11.60
N GLU A 40 -24.62 -14.86 -12.23
CA GLU A 40 -25.48 -13.83 -12.87
C GLU A 40 -25.90 -12.70 -11.91
N ARG A 41 -25.76 -12.89 -10.62
CA ARG A 41 -26.04 -11.91 -9.58
C ARG A 41 -24.79 -11.07 -9.28
N LYS A 42 -24.90 -9.77 -9.52
CA LYS A 42 -23.85 -8.82 -9.16
C LYS A 42 -23.72 -8.70 -7.64
N SER A 43 -22.53 -8.96 -7.11
CA SER A 43 -22.21 -8.68 -5.73
C SER A 43 -22.14 -7.18 -5.48
N SER A 44 -22.75 -6.71 -4.39
CA SER A 44 -22.64 -5.31 -3.99
C SER A 44 -21.20 -4.99 -3.53
N PRO A 45 -20.78 -3.71 -3.53
CA PRO A 45 -19.48 -3.34 -2.97
C PRO A 45 -19.28 -3.82 -1.52
N ALA A 46 -20.35 -3.80 -0.72
CA ALA A 46 -20.32 -4.28 0.66
C ALA A 46 -20.12 -5.80 0.77
N GLU A 47 -20.70 -6.59 -0.13
CA GLU A 47 -20.44 -8.04 -0.21
C GLU A 47 -19.00 -8.31 -0.64
N LYS A 48 -18.48 -7.60 -1.64
CA LYS A 48 -17.08 -7.72 -2.07
C LYS A 48 -16.10 -7.34 -0.94
N ALA A 49 -16.39 -6.27 -0.21
CA ALA A 49 -15.58 -5.88 0.93
C ALA A 49 -15.58 -6.96 2.03
N ALA A 50 -16.76 -7.52 2.34
CA ALA A 50 -16.88 -8.61 3.30
C ALA A 50 -16.11 -9.87 2.84
N ALA A 51 -16.18 -10.22 1.55
CA ALA A 51 -15.45 -11.36 0.97
C ALA A 51 -13.93 -11.15 1.04
N ALA A 52 -13.46 -9.96 0.70
CA ALA A 52 -12.06 -9.62 0.83
C ALA A 52 -11.59 -9.76 2.29
N ILE A 53 -12.31 -9.18 3.25
CA ILE A 53 -11.98 -9.28 4.68
C ILE A 53 -11.98 -10.74 5.14
N ALA A 54 -12.95 -11.54 4.73
CA ALA A 54 -13.01 -12.96 5.07
C ALA A 54 -11.79 -13.74 4.58
N LEU A 55 -11.36 -13.51 3.32
CA LEU A 55 -10.13 -14.09 2.76
C LEU A 55 -8.89 -13.72 3.58
N GLY A 56 -8.75 -12.43 3.92
CA GLY A 56 -7.63 -11.95 4.74
C GLY A 56 -7.62 -12.57 6.15
N ARG A 57 -8.79 -12.73 6.79
CA ARG A 57 -8.93 -13.40 8.09
C ARG A 57 -8.53 -14.87 8.04
N ILE A 58 -8.98 -15.60 7.02
CA ILE A 58 -8.62 -17.01 6.83
C ILE A 58 -7.10 -17.13 6.62
N ALA A 59 -6.52 -16.33 5.71
CA ALA A 59 -5.07 -16.35 5.46
C ALA A 59 -4.26 -16.09 6.73
N ARG A 60 -4.65 -15.07 7.49
CA ARG A 60 -3.99 -14.70 8.76
C ARG A 60 -4.10 -15.80 9.82
N HIS A 61 -5.28 -16.42 9.97
CA HIS A 61 -5.50 -17.50 10.93
C HIS A 61 -4.69 -18.73 10.60
N GLU A 62 -4.76 -19.16 9.33
CA GLU A 62 -4.02 -20.33 8.83
C GLU A 62 -2.50 -20.07 8.75
N LYS A 63 -2.05 -18.83 8.91
CA LYS A 63 -0.66 -18.40 8.72
C LYS A 63 -0.11 -18.85 7.36
N LYS A 64 -0.96 -18.83 6.34
CA LYS A 64 -0.66 -19.26 4.98
C LYS A 64 -1.24 -18.30 3.96
N THR A 65 -0.44 -17.92 2.99
CA THR A 65 -0.91 -17.12 1.86
C THR A 65 -1.98 -17.86 1.04
N LEU A 66 -2.97 -17.10 0.59
CA LEU A 66 -4.04 -17.60 -0.29
C LEU A 66 -3.79 -17.10 -1.71
N VAL A 67 -2.68 -17.55 -2.32
CA VAL A 67 -2.22 -17.07 -3.64
C VAL A 67 -3.29 -17.18 -4.73
N GLN A 68 -4.21 -18.15 -4.64
CA GLN A 68 -5.33 -18.29 -5.57
C GLN A 68 -6.36 -17.17 -5.48
N ALA A 69 -6.40 -16.39 -4.37
CA ALA A 69 -7.30 -15.25 -4.19
C ALA A 69 -6.70 -13.94 -4.74
N VAL A 70 -5.39 -13.88 -4.93
CA VAL A 70 -4.67 -12.65 -5.32
C VAL A 70 -5.20 -12.06 -6.63
N PRO A 71 -5.38 -12.83 -7.73
CA PRO A 71 -5.90 -12.26 -8.97
C PRO A 71 -7.28 -11.61 -8.79
N ALA A 72 -8.20 -12.26 -8.07
CA ALA A 72 -9.53 -11.73 -7.82
C ALA A 72 -9.51 -10.44 -6.98
N LEU A 73 -8.61 -10.37 -6.00
CA LEU A 73 -8.42 -9.15 -5.19
C LEU A 73 -7.87 -8.00 -6.04
N LEU A 74 -6.88 -8.26 -6.90
CA LEU A 74 -6.31 -7.24 -7.79
C LEU A 74 -7.33 -6.76 -8.84
N ASP A 75 -8.13 -7.65 -9.41
CA ASP A 75 -9.19 -7.30 -10.35
C ASP A 75 -10.33 -6.53 -9.66
N THR A 76 -10.59 -6.81 -8.38
CA THR A 76 -11.52 -6.02 -7.58
C THR A 76 -11.02 -4.58 -7.39
N LEU A 77 -9.71 -4.36 -7.16
CA LEU A 77 -9.13 -3.01 -7.13
C LEU A 77 -9.29 -2.29 -8.47
N ALA A 78 -9.00 -2.97 -9.58
CA ALA A 78 -9.16 -2.43 -10.91
C ALA A 78 -10.60 -2.00 -11.19
N SER A 79 -11.55 -2.88 -10.88
CA SER A 79 -12.99 -2.64 -11.09
C SER A 79 -13.53 -1.53 -10.18
N ASN A 80 -13.03 -1.44 -8.95
CA ASN A 80 -13.37 -0.37 -8.01
C ASN A 80 -12.86 1.00 -8.48
N ASN A 81 -11.77 1.03 -9.21
CA ASN A 81 -11.18 2.26 -9.75
C ASN A 81 -11.11 3.41 -8.72
N ASN A 82 -10.75 3.09 -7.47
CA ASN A 82 -10.67 4.01 -6.33
C ASN A 82 -11.98 4.72 -5.92
N VAL A 83 -13.14 4.31 -6.45
CA VAL A 83 -14.44 4.94 -6.17
C VAL A 83 -14.92 4.66 -4.75
N ASP A 84 -14.88 3.39 -4.31
CA ASP A 84 -15.26 3.00 -2.94
C ASP A 84 -14.02 2.83 -2.06
N PRO A 85 -13.78 3.74 -1.09
CA PRO A 85 -12.62 3.67 -0.21
C PRO A 85 -12.70 2.50 0.79
N VAL A 86 -13.91 2.06 1.18
CA VAL A 86 -14.09 0.93 2.10
C VAL A 86 -13.69 -0.37 1.41
N LEU A 87 -14.17 -0.57 0.18
CA LEU A 87 -13.78 -1.73 -0.64
C LEU A 87 -12.28 -1.74 -0.89
N ARG A 88 -11.69 -0.60 -1.29
CA ARG A 88 -10.24 -0.49 -1.49
C ARG A 88 -9.48 -0.86 -0.22
N CYS A 89 -9.84 -0.31 0.94
CA CYS A 89 -9.18 -0.60 2.21
C CYS A 89 -9.28 -2.09 2.58
N ALA A 90 -10.44 -2.70 2.41
CA ALA A 90 -10.66 -4.12 2.65
C ALA A 90 -9.76 -4.99 1.77
N VAL A 91 -9.68 -4.69 0.47
CA VAL A 91 -8.88 -5.47 -0.48
C VAL A 91 -7.37 -5.30 -0.20
N CYS A 92 -6.89 -4.06 0.01
CA CYS A 92 -5.47 -3.81 0.33
C CYS A 92 -5.05 -4.52 1.62
N SER A 93 -5.92 -4.49 2.65
CA SER A 93 -5.67 -5.22 3.89
C SER A 93 -5.59 -6.72 3.67
N SER A 94 -6.47 -7.28 2.83
CA SER A 94 -6.49 -8.72 2.56
C SER A 94 -5.30 -9.17 1.73
N LEU A 95 -4.88 -8.36 0.76
CA LEU A 95 -3.67 -8.63 -0.03
C LEU A 95 -2.43 -8.78 0.85
N SER A 96 -2.29 -7.98 1.92
CA SER A 96 -1.14 -8.10 2.84
C SER A 96 -1.07 -9.42 3.61
N PHE A 97 -2.14 -10.23 3.63
CA PHE A 97 -2.16 -11.58 4.20
C PHE A 97 -2.22 -12.68 3.15
N CYS A 98 -2.89 -12.42 2.02
CA CYS A 98 -3.13 -13.42 0.98
C CYS A 98 -1.97 -13.55 0.00
N ALA A 99 -1.23 -12.46 -0.28
CA ALA A 99 -0.15 -12.43 -1.26
C ALA A 99 1.23 -12.58 -0.62
N THR A 100 2.20 -12.92 -1.45
CA THR A 100 3.63 -12.72 -1.13
C THR A 100 4.10 -11.35 -1.60
N ALA A 101 5.18 -10.83 -1.00
CA ALA A 101 5.77 -9.58 -1.46
C ALA A 101 6.23 -9.67 -2.93
N ASP A 102 6.78 -10.82 -3.34
CA ASP A 102 7.21 -11.08 -4.73
C ASP A 102 6.06 -11.04 -5.73
N GLN A 103 4.85 -11.46 -5.33
CA GLN A 103 3.67 -11.32 -6.19
C GLN A 103 3.23 -9.86 -6.31
N LEU A 104 3.28 -9.10 -5.22
CA LEU A 104 2.84 -7.71 -5.22
C LEU A 104 3.80 -6.78 -5.96
N VAL A 105 5.11 -7.02 -5.89
CA VAL A 105 6.09 -6.20 -6.62
C VAL A 105 5.94 -6.33 -8.14
N GLN A 106 5.46 -7.47 -8.65
CA GLN A 106 5.17 -7.64 -10.08
C GLN A 106 4.09 -6.66 -10.58
N CYS A 107 3.23 -6.15 -9.69
CA CYS A 107 2.22 -5.16 -10.04
C CYS A 107 2.81 -3.81 -10.45
N VAL A 108 4.11 -3.56 -10.28
CA VAL A 108 4.77 -2.32 -10.73
C VAL A 108 4.58 -2.07 -12.22
N SER A 109 4.47 -3.12 -13.03
CA SER A 109 4.24 -3.05 -14.47
C SER A 109 2.76 -3.11 -14.88
N ASP A 110 1.82 -3.20 -13.94
CA ASP A 110 0.39 -3.23 -14.26
C ASP A 110 -0.05 -1.87 -14.81
N THR A 111 -0.78 -1.88 -15.91
CA THR A 111 -1.27 -0.64 -16.54
C THR A 111 -2.33 0.08 -15.73
N ARG A 112 -3.00 -0.63 -14.82
CA ARG A 112 -4.13 -0.15 -14.00
C ARG A 112 -3.60 0.49 -12.72
N GLN A 113 -3.67 1.82 -12.61
CA GLN A 113 -3.22 2.57 -11.43
C GLN A 113 -3.78 2.05 -10.10
N PRO A 114 -5.09 1.71 -9.96
CA PRO A 114 -5.62 1.19 -8.70
C PRO A 114 -4.98 -0.10 -8.24
N VAL A 115 -4.50 -0.94 -9.18
CA VAL A 115 -3.77 -2.17 -8.87
C VAL A 115 -2.39 -1.86 -8.31
N ARG A 116 -1.63 -0.97 -8.96
CA ARG A 116 -0.31 -0.54 -8.49
C ARG A 116 -0.41 0.12 -7.11
N LEU A 117 -1.37 1.02 -6.93
CA LEU A 117 -1.61 1.67 -5.63
C LEU A 117 -1.96 0.65 -4.53
N GLY A 118 -2.84 -0.31 -4.83
CA GLY A 118 -3.21 -1.36 -3.88
C GLY A 118 -2.05 -2.27 -3.52
N ALA A 119 -1.18 -2.61 -4.48
CA ALA A 119 0.03 -3.37 -4.24
C ALA A 119 0.99 -2.63 -3.30
N VAL A 120 1.22 -1.34 -3.53
CA VAL A 120 2.03 -0.48 -2.65
C VAL A 120 1.49 -0.44 -1.23
N VAL A 121 0.17 -0.21 -1.06
CA VAL A 121 -0.45 -0.19 0.28
C VAL A 121 -0.32 -1.55 0.98
N ALA A 122 -0.46 -2.65 0.25
CA ALA A 122 -0.29 -3.98 0.82
C ALA A 122 1.17 -4.26 1.21
N LEU A 123 2.15 -3.91 0.36
CA LEU A 123 3.58 -4.02 0.66
C LEU A 123 3.99 -3.17 1.86
N ALA A 124 3.44 -1.95 2.00
CA ALA A 124 3.67 -1.10 3.17
C ALA A 124 3.20 -1.77 4.47
N ARG A 125 2.01 -2.41 4.45
CA ARG A 125 1.49 -3.17 5.60
C ARG A 125 2.32 -4.41 5.94
N MET A 126 3.03 -4.96 4.96
CA MET A 126 3.96 -6.08 5.14
C MET A 126 5.35 -5.62 5.60
N HIS A 127 5.58 -4.31 5.70
CA HIS A 127 6.90 -3.72 5.95
C HIS A 127 7.96 -4.20 4.95
N SER A 128 7.57 -4.33 3.68
CA SER A 128 8.45 -4.87 2.64
C SER A 128 9.36 -3.79 2.06
N PRO A 129 10.70 -4.04 1.95
CA PRO A 129 11.60 -3.13 1.26
C PRO A 129 11.35 -3.06 -0.25
N GLN A 130 10.63 -4.02 -0.83
CA GLN A 130 10.29 -4.05 -2.27
C GLN A 130 9.41 -2.87 -2.71
N LEU A 131 8.93 -2.03 -1.77
CA LEU A 131 8.32 -0.73 -2.07
C LEU A 131 9.20 0.18 -2.93
N GLU A 132 10.53 0.02 -2.87
CA GLU A 132 11.49 0.79 -3.66
C GLU A 132 11.18 0.76 -5.16
N ALA A 133 10.70 -0.37 -5.68
CA ALA A 133 10.35 -0.53 -7.08
C ALA A 133 9.30 0.49 -7.57
N PHE A 134 8.45 0.99 -6.68
CA PHE A 134 7.39 1.93 -6.99
C PHE A 134 7.78 3.41 -6.84
N LEU A 135 8.99 3.72 -6.40
CA LEU A 135 9.47 5.11 -6.28
C LEU A 135 9.63 5.82 -7.63
N SER A 136 9.66 5.08 -8.73
CA SER A 136 9.73 5.60 -10.10
C SER A 136 8.41 5.48 -10.86
N ASP A 137 7.29 5.24 -10.17
CA ASP A 137 5.97 5.13 -10.80
C ASP A 137 5.57 6.46 -11.46
N MET A 138 4.81 6.37 -12.56
CA MET A 138 4.29 7.55 -13.25
C MET A 138 3.19 8.27 -12.48
N ASP A 139 2.55 7.59 -11.52
CA ASP A 139 1.48 8.14 -10.70
C ASP A 139 2.04 8.67 -9.38
N THR A 140 1.77 9.95 -9.11
CA THR A 140 2.29 10.66 -7.92
C THR A 140 1.77 10.08 -6.60
N GLN A 141 0.56 9.51 -6.60
CA GLN A 141 -0.01 8.89 -5.41
C GLN A 141 0.70 7.58 -5.08
N VAL A 142 1.03 6.78 -6.11
CA VAL A 142 1.80 5.53 -5.94
C VAL A 142 3.18 5.82 -5.37
N VAL A 143 3.90 6.81 -5.93
CA VAL A 143 5.22 7.24 -5.42
C VAL A 143 5.13 7.73 -3.98
N THR A 144 4.11 8.54 -3.66
CA THR A 144 3.93 9.10 -2.31
C THR A 144 3.67 8.00 -1.28
N GLU A 145 2.81 7.03 -1.60
CA GLU A 145 2.52 5.91 -0.70
C GLU A 145 3.72 4.96 -0.55
N ALA A 146 4.52 4.75 -1.61
CA ALA A 146 5.75 3.98 -1.54
C ALA A 146 6.78 4.66 -0.61
N ALA A 147 6.98 5.97 -0.80
CA ALA A 147 7.89 6.76 0.03
C ALA A 147 7.47 6.75 1.51
N ARG A 148 6.16 6.91 1.79
CA ARG A 148 5.61 6.82 3.14
C ARG A 148 5.88 5.45 3.77
N GLY A 149 5.57 4.36 3.03
CA GLY A 149 5.79 3.00 3.53
C GLY A 149 7.26 2.70 3.85
N LEU A 150 8.20 3.13 3.00
CA LEU A 150 9.63 2.98 3.25
C LEU A 150 10.08 3.78 4.48
N TYR A 151 9.54 4.98 4.67
CA TYR A 151 9.85 5.81 5.84
C TYR A 151 9.34 5.17 7.14
N GLU A 152 8.13 4.60 7.12
CA GLU A 152 7.52 3.91 8.25
C GLU A 152 8.19 2.58 8.60
N ASN A 153 8.80 1.89 7.63
CA ASN A 153 9.54 0.64 7.85
C ASN A 153 10.72 0.80 8.81
N ARG A 154 11.37 1.96 8.81
CA ARG A 154 12.50 2.34 9.68
C ARG A 154 13.73 1.45 9.59
N ASP A 155 13.78 0.44 8.72
CA ASP A 155 14.99 -0.33 8.49
C ASP A 155 16.02 0.47 7.68
N LYS A 156 17.30 0.12 7.82
CA LYS A 156 18.39 0.90 7.22
C LYS A 156 18.38 0.92 5.71
N GLU A 157 17.90 -0.14 5.08
CA GLU A 157 17.87 -0.27 3.62
C GLU A 157 16.76 0.60 3.04
N SER A 158 15.54 0.50 3.56
CA SER A 158 14.42 1.35 3.19
C SER A 158 14.74 2.85 3.35
N ILE A 159 15.36 3.23 4.46
CA ILE A 159 15.74 4.62 4.70
C ILE A 159 16.82 5.09 3.71
N ARG A 160 17.83 4.27 3.38
CA ARG A 160 18.85 4.62 2.38
C ARG A 160 18.27 4.78 0.99
N CYS A 161 17.38 3.85 0.59
CA CYS A 161 16.70 3.89 -0.68
C CYS A 161 15.88 5.19 -0.80
N LEU A 162 15.11 5.52 0.22
CA LEU A 162 14.30 6.73 0.27
C LEU A 162 15.14 8.01 0.23
N ALA A 163 16.26 8.07 0.95
CA ALA A 163 17.19 9.20 0.92
C ALA A 163 17.76 9.44 -0.49
N GLY A 164 17.95 8.39 -1.28
CA GLY A 164 18.38 8.46 -2.68
C GLY A 164 17.39 9.21 -3.58
N LEU A 165 16.09 9.18 -3.24
CA LEU A 165 15.04 9.88 -3.98
C LEU A 165 15.21 11.42 -3.93
N GLY A 166 15.83 11.96 -2.87
CA GLY A 166 16.05 13.39 -2.68
C GLY A 166 16.80 14.08 -3.83
N SER A 167 17.62 13.33 -4.56
CA SER A 167 18.37 13.85 -5.71
C SER A 167 17.63 13.72 -7.06
N SER A 168 16.44 13.17 -7.08
CA SER A 168 15.66 12.94 -8.30
C SER A 168 14.79 14.14 -8.66
N ARG A 169 14.67 14.41 -9.96
CA ARG A 169 13.74 15.43 -10.48
C ARG A 169 12.32 14.84 -10.58
N ASN A 170 11.32 15.71 -10.48
CA ASN A 170 9.89 15.36 -10.59
C ASN A 170 9.37 14.43 -9.49
N VAL A 171 9.95 14.51 -8.30
CA VAL A 171 9.46 13.79 -7.12
C VAL A 171 8.25 14.55 -6.54
N PRO A 172 7.15 13.87 -6.17
CA PRO A 172 6.04 14.51 -5.48
C PRO A 172 6.51 15.19 -4.18
N ASN A 173 5.98 16.39 -3.86
CA ASN A 173 6.39 17.18 -2.70
C ASN A 173 6.43 16.38 -1.40
N ILE A 174 5.41 15.56 -1.14
CA ILE A 174 5.34 14.75 0.07
C ILE A 174 6.44 13.66 0.06
N ALA A 175 6.69 13.02 -1.07
CA ALA A 175 7.76 12.02 -1.19
C ALA A 175 9.14 12.68 -1.03
N GLN A 176 9.33 13.91 -1.55
CA GLN A 176 10.53 14.71 -1.37
C GLN A 176 10.80 15.00 0.13
N ARG A 177 9.77 15.33 0.89
CA ARG A 177 9.88 15.58 2.34
C ARG A 177 10.27 14.30 3.09
N TYR A 178 9.70 13.14 2.74
CA TYR A 178 10.15 11.87 3.29
C TYR A 178 11.62 11.57 2.96
N ALA A 179 12.09 11.90 1.76
CA ALA A 179 13.49 11.72 1.38
C ALA A 179 14.44 12.62 2.18
N VAL A 180 14.05 13.88 2.43
CA VAL A 180 14.78 14.82 3.31
C VAL A 180 14.86 14.26 4.73
N ALA A 181 13.74 13.81 5.29
CA ALA A 181 13.70 13.21 6.63
C ALA A 181 14.50 11.90 6.72
N ALA A 182 14.52 11.10 5.66
CA ALA A 182 15.36 9.89 5.59
C ALA A 182 16.84 10.24 5.59
N SER A 183 17.28 11.24 4.80
CA SER A 183 18.65 11.73 4.80
C SER A 183 19.05 12.27 6.18
N PHE A 184 18.14 13.00 6.84
CA PHE A 184 18.36 13.50 8.21
C PHE A 184 18.55 12.36 9.22
N ARG A 185 17.78 11.27 9.13
CA ARG A 185 17.94 10.07 9.98
C ARG A 185 19.27 9.34 9.74
N ILE A 186 19.77 9.31 8.50
CA ILE A 186 21.08 8.71 8.19
C ILE A 186 22.20 9.55 8.81
N GLY A 187 22.07 10.89 8.67
CA GLY A 187 23.06 11.83 9.16
C GLY A 187 24.37 11.84 8.37
N GLY A 188 25.36 12.59 8.88
CA GLY A 188 26.66 12.72 8.24
C GLY A 188 26.72 13.74 7.11
N LEU A 189 27.93 14.09 6.69
CA LEU A 189 28.18 15.13 5.68
C LEU A 189 27.59 14.83 4.31
N PRO A 190 27.71 13.60 3.76
CA PRO A 190 27.16 13.29 2.44
C PRO A 190 25.64 13.48 2.36
N GLU A 191 24.91 13.14 3.41
CA GLU A 191 23.46 13.33 3.45
C GLU A 191 23.07 14.81 3.67
N ALA A 192 23.86 15.56 4.45
CA ALA A 192 23.69 17.00 4.59
C ALA A 192 23.85 17.73 3.24
N GLU A 193 24.80 17.31 2.42
CA GLU A 193 25.01 17.87 1.07
C GLU A 193 23.80 17.61 0.16
N LYS A 194 23.20 16.42 0.22
CA LYS A 194 21.96 16.11 -0.53
C LYS A 194 20.79 17.00 -0.08
N VAL A 195 20.61 17.15 1.23
CA VAL A 195 19.56 18.02 1.78
C VAL A 195 19.79 19.48 1.42
N LEU A 196 21.06 19.94 1.42
CA LEU A 196 21.43 21.28 0.96
C LEU A 196 21.09 21.50 -0.52
N ALA A 197 21.32 20.49 -1.36
CA ALA A 197 20.95 20.56 -2.78
C ALA A 197 19.43 20.71 -2.96
N VAL A 198 18.61 20.00 -2.17
CA VAL A 198 17.15 20.18 -2.16
C VAL A 198 16.75 21.59 -1.73
N ALA A 199 17.36 22.12 -0.67
CA ALA A 199 17.07 23.47 -0.17
C ALA A 199 17.42 24.57 -1.20
N ALA A 200 18.48 24.39 -1.98
CA ALA A 200 18.98 25.35 -2.95
C ALA A 200 18.28 25.27 -4.31
N ASP A 201 17.63 24.17 -4.65
CA ASP A 201 17.01 23.97 -5.97
C ASP A 201 15.66 24.71 -6.06
N GLN A 202 15.62 25.76 -6.89
CA GLN A 202 14.41 26.56 -7.12
C GLN A 202 13.29 25.81 -7.85
N ALA A 203 13.58 24.67 -8.46
CA ALA A 203 12.57 23.81 -9.08
C ALA A 203 11.81 22.96 -8.06
N VAL A 204 12.33 22.81 -6.84
CA VAL A 204 11.68 22.14 -5.72
C VAL A 204 10.67 23.08 -5.06
N SER A 205 9.55 22.52 -4.59
CA SER A 205 8.50 23.31 -3.93
C SER A 205 9.02 24.07 -2.70
N GLU A 206 8.41 25.19 -2.38
CA GLU A 206 8.77 26.00 -1.21
C GLU A 206 8.69 25.18 0.07
N GLU A 207 7.63 24.37 0.26
CA GLU A 207 7.44 23.53 1.44
C GLU A 207 8.58 22.52 1.62
N SER A 208 9.00 21.85 0.54
CA SER A 208 10.10 20.89 0.60
C SER A 208 11.45 21.56 0.86
N ARG A 209 11.66 22.76 0.31
CA ARG A 209 12.87 23.57 0.55
C ARG A 209 12.94 24.06 2.00
N VAL A 210 11.83 24.51 2.55
CA VAL A 210 11.74 24.92 3.97
C VAL A 210 12.02 23.72 4.87
N GLU A 211 11.42 22.57 4.62
CA GLU A 211 11.70 21.33 5.37
C GLU A 211 13.20 20.96 5.32
N ALA A 212 13.82 21.10 4.15
CA ALA A 212 15.25 20.82 3.99
C ALA A 212 16.11 21.82 4.80
N MET A 213 15.77 23.11 4.81
CA MET A 213 16.46 24.12 5.61
C MET A 213 16.32 23.86 7.11
N ASP A 214 15.10 23.52 7.57
CA ASP A 214 14.85 23.18 8.96
C ASP A 214 15.64 21.92 9.39
N ALA A 215 15.74 20.92 8.52
CA ALA A 215 16.56 19.75 8.78
C ALA A 215 18.04 20.11 8.93
N LEU A 216 18.57 20.99 8.07
CA LEU A 216 19.96 21.47 8.14
C LEU A 216 20.23 22.29 9.42
N MET A 217 19.30 23.14 9.85
CA MET A 217 19.44 23.89 11.11
C MET A 217 19.52 22.97 12.33
N ALA A 218 18.77 21.86 12.31
CA ALA A 218 18.75 20.87 13.40
C ALA A 218 19.84 19.79 13.28
N TRP A 219 20.70 19.81 12.23
CA TRP A 219 21.59 18.70 11.87
C TRP A 219 22.53 18.26 12.98
N LYS A 220 23.06 19.19 13.77
CA LYS A 220 23.99 18.90 14.88
C LYS A 220 23.28 18.40 16.14
N ASN A 221 22.04 18.81 16.35
CA ASN A 221 21.24 18.48 17.52
C ASN A 221 19.83 18.04 17.07
N PRO A 222 19.70 16.83 16.52
CA PRO A 222 18.41 16.32 16.08
C PRO A 222 17.45 16.21 17.26
N SER A 223 16.18 16.57 17.04
CA SER A 223 15.12 16.31 18.01
C SER A 223 14.84 14.82 18.10
N ASP A 224 14.50 14.33 19.29
CA ASP A 224 14.02 12.96 19.50
C ASP A 224 12.61 12.72 18.88
N ILE A 225 11.91 13.81 18.56
CA ILE A 225 10.59 13.76 17.94
C ILE A 225 10.74 13.67 16.42
N ASP A 226 10.03 12.71 15.82
CA ASP A 226 9.96 12.58 14.37
C ASP A 226 9.36 13.84 13.74
N ARG A 227 9.91 14.29 12.63
CA ARG A 227 9.52 15.56 11.97
C ARG A 227 8.32 15.40 11.03
N LEU A 228 7.92 14.16 10.68
CA LEU A 228 6.83 13.83 9.75
C LEU A 228 5.80 12.92 10.38
#